data_a5bd3897534acc3cce71b8f4f378910c
#
_entry.id   a5bd3897534acc3cce71b8f4f378910c
#
_cell.length_a   1.000
_cell.length_b   1.000
_cell.length_c   1.000
_cell.angle_alpha   90.00
_cell.angle_beta   90.00
_cell.angle_gamma   90.00
#
_symmetry.space_group_name_H-M   'P 1'
#
loop_
_entity.id
_entity.type
_entity.pdbx_description
1 polymer ?
#
loop_
_entity_poly.entity_id
_entity_poly.type
_entity_poly.pdbx_seq_one_letter_code
_entity_poly.pdbx_strand_id
1 'polypeptide(L)'
;MKQKDIPGRRSMNNKINRVMSFLILGLAFAAMIFETGNAVYTWSKQADKEQRYTIVIDPGHGGNDPGKIGINDVPEKDVNLAISLKLKDILEQNDCKVIMTRETDQGLYQDGDTNKKIADLHARCRIINDSGADAVISIHQNSFTSESSKGAQVFYQTTSEKGKVLAEILQEQLVSGLDPENNRVAKANSDYYMLKNTQAPMVIVECGFLSNTQEAELLTQEAYQRRVAWTVALGTLQYVSGGHN
;
A
#
# COMPACT_ATOMS: atom_id res chain seq x y z
N MET A 1 -6.42 41.84 -71.58
CA MET A 1 -7.36 40.69 -71.57
C MET A 1 -7.93 40.53 -70.18
N LYS A 2 -9.20 40.90 -69.97
CA LYS A 2 -9.90 40.77 -68.69
C LYS A 2 -10.49 39.36 -68.64
N GLN A 3 -10.06 38.58 -67.66
CA GLN A 3 -10.54 37.22 -67.41
C GLN A 3 -12.01 37.34 -66.91
N LYS A 4 -12.97 36.79 -67.64
CA LYS A 4 -14.40 36.75 -67.25
C LYS A 4 -14.56 35.75 -66.10
N ASP A 5 -14.90 36.23 -64.93
CA ASP A 5 -15.36 35.42 -63.82
C ASP A 5 -16.68 34.72 -64.15
N ILE A 6 -16.72 33.42 -64.12
CA ILE A 6 -17.91 32.58 -64.37
C ILE A 6 -18.71 32.51 -63.06
N PRO A 7 -19.93 33.09 -62.98
CA PRO A 7 -20.71 33.25 -61.75
C PRO A 7 -21.09 31.91 -61.02
N GLY A 8 -21.10 30.78 -61.72
CA GLY A 8 -21.50 29.49 -61.17
C GLY A 8 -20.46 28.79 -60.32
N ARG A 9 -19.17 29.08 -60.52
CA ARG A 9 -18.06 28.39 -59.85
C ARG A 9 -17.91 28.78 -58.36
N ARG A 10 -18.24 30.02 -57.98
CA ARG A 10 -18.18 30.48 -56.58
C ARG A 10 -19.30 29.92 -55.73
N SER A 11 -20.52 29.74 -56.29
CA SER A 11 -21.67 29.13 -55.59
C SER A 11 -21.47 27.63 -55.35
N MET A 12 -20.87 26.93 -56.26
CA MET A 12 -20.58 25.48 -56.16
C MET A 12 -19.51 25.21 -55.10
N ASN A 13 -18.42 25.98 -55.09
CA ASN A 13 -17.38 25.86 -54.07
C ASN A 13 -17.92 26.14 -52.65
N ASN A 14 -18.83 27.10 -52.48
CA ASN A 14 -19.44 27.39 -51.17
C ASN A 14 -20.35 26.25 -50.68
N LYS A 15 -21.05 25.56 -51.57
CA LYS A 15 -21.85 24.36 -51.26
C LYS A 15 -20.94 23.18 -50.86
N ILE A 16 -19.87 22.91 -51.60
CA ILE A 16 -18.88 21.88 -51.29
C ILE A 16 -18.22 22.12 -49.96
N ASN A 17 -17.79 23.35 -49.71
CA ASN A 17 -17.16 23.71 -48.40
C ASN A 17 -18.12 23.53 -47.22
N ARG A 18 -19.41 23.86 -47.36
CA ARG A 18 -20.42 23.59 -46.32
C ARG A 18 -20.62 22.09 -46.08
N VAL A 19 -20.73 21.29 -47.11
CA VAL A 19 -20.87 19.83 -46.99
C VAL A 19 -19.63 19.22 -46.33
N MET A 20 -18.44 19.64 -46.72
CA MET A 20 -17.17 19.20 -46.11
C MET A 20 -17.09 19.61 -44.63
N SER A 21 -17.52 20.83 -44.29
CA SER A 21 -17.56 21.28 -42.90
C SER A 21 -18.51 20.45 -42.03
N PHE A 22 -19.68 20.07 -42.54
CA PHE A 22 -20.62 19.20 -41.83
C PHE A 22 -20.08 17.77 -41.67
N LEU A 23 -19.37 17.25 -42.66
CA LEU A 23 -18.71 15.94 -42.59
C LEU A 23 -17.60 15.91 -41.55
N ILE A 24 -16.75 16.95 -41.50
CA ILE A 24 -15.68 17.08 -40.53
C ILE A 24 -16.26 17.20 -39.08
N LEU A 25 -17.30 18.02 -38.88
CA LEU A 25 -18.00 18.14 -37.61
C LEU A 25 -18.65 16.81 -37.18
N GLY A 26 -19.26 16.08 -38.11
CA GLY A 26 -19.85 14.76 -37.83
C GLY A 26 -18.81 13.73 -37.43
N LEU A 27 -17.65 13.70 -38.11
CA LEU A 27 -16.53 12.82 -37.75
C LEU A 27 -15.93 13.17 -36.40
N ALA A 28 -15.74 14.47 -36.10
CA ALA A 28 -15.24 14.92 -34.79
C ALA A 28 -16.20 14.55 -33.66
N PHE A 29 -17.52 14.69 -33.87
CA PHE A 29 -18.54 14.28 -32.92
C PHE A 29 -18.59 12.78 -32.71
N ALA A 30 -18.47 11.99 -33.76
CA ALA A 30 -18.38 10.52 -33.68
C ALA A 30 -17.12 10.07 -32.93
N ALA A 31 -15.96 10.69 -33.17
CA ALA A 31 -14.73 10.43 -32.44
C ALA A 31 -14.87 10.76 -30.94
N MET A 32 -15.52 11.88 -30.60
CA MET A 32 -15.76 12.27 -29.21
C MET A 32 -16.68 11.26 -28.49
N ILE A 33 -17.74 10.77 -29.14
CA ILE A 33 -18.62 9.74 -28.59
C ILE A 33 -17.85 8.42 -28.39
N PHE A 34 -16.98 8.05 -29.32
CA PHE A 34 -16.18 6.85 -29.22
C PHE A 34 -15.17 6.92 -28.05
N GLU A 35 -14.49 8.05 -27.90
CA GLU A 35 -13.55 8.25 -26.79
C GLU A 35 -14.25 8.31 -25.43
N THR A 36 -15.40 9.00 -25.32
CA THR A 36 -16.19 9.03 -24.08
C THR A 36 -16.76 7.65 -23.75
N GLY A 37 -17.24 6.90 -24.76
CA GLY A 37 -17.73 5.54 -24.58
C GLY A 37 -16.62 4.59 -24.08
N ASN A 38 -15.42 4.67 -24.64
CA ASN A 38 -14.27 3.90 -24.20
C ASN A 38 -13.81 4.29 -22.77
N ALA A 39 -13.83 5.58 -22.44
CA ALA A 39 -13.50 6.06 -21.10
C ALA A 39 -14.51 5.55 -20.06
N VAL A 40 -15.80 5.60 -20.35
CA VAL A 40 -16.86 5.07 -19.46
C VAL A 40 -16.76 3.55 -19.35
N TYR A 41 -16.48 2.83 -20.45
CA TYR A 41 -16.31 1.38 -20.44
C TYR A 41 -15.08 0.95 -19.61
N THR A 42 -13.94 1.64 -19.77
CA THR A 42 -12.75 1.38 -18.93
C THR A 42 -12.99 1.71 -17.47
N TRP A 43 -13.70 2.78 -17.18
CA TRP A 43 -14.04 3.17 -15.81
C TRP A 43 -15.03 2.19 -15.15
N SER A 44 -16.06 1.73 -15.88
CA SER A 44 -17.00 0.72 -15.38
C SER A 44 -16.33 -0.64 -15.15
N LYS A 45 -15.38 -1.03 -16.01
CA LYS A 45 -14.60 -2.26 -15.84
C LYS A 45 -13.65 -2.18 -14.63
N GLN A 46 -13.18 -0.98 -14.28
CA GLN A 46 -12.35 -0.75 -13.10
C GLN A 46 -13.18 -0.73 -11.81
N ALA A 47 -14.46 -0.35 -11.89
CA ALA A 47 -15.40 -0.39 -10.76
C ALA A 47 -15.91 -1.81 -10.44
N ASP A 48 -15.83 -2.75 -11.40
CA ASP A 48 -16.23 -4.16 -11.24
C ASP A 48 -15.02 -5.10 -10.96
N LYS A 49 -13.86 -4.57 -10.62
CA LYS A 49 -12.71 -5.38 -10.20
C LYS A 49 -13.06 -6.05 -8.85
N GLU A 50 -13.41 -7.32 -8.92
CA GLU A 50 -13.62 -8.14 -7.74
C GLU A 50 -12.31 -8.19 -6.93
N GLN A 51 -12.32 -7.57 -5.76
CA GLN A 51 -11.17 -7.60 -4.83
C GLN A 51 -11.00 -9.03 -4.35
N ARG A 52 -9.89 -9.66 -4.75
CA ARG A 52 -9.66 -11.09 -4.52
C ARG A 52 -9.27 -11.43 -3.09
N TYR A 53 -8.55 -10.53 -2.43
CA TYR A 53 -7.97 -10.79 -1.11
C TYR A 53 -8.21 -9.61 -0.18
N THR A 54 -8.48 -9.89 1.08
CA THR A 54 -8.60 -8.86 2.13
C THR A 54 -7.30 -8.83 2.95
N ILE A 55 -6.60 -7.70 2.90
CA ILE A 55 -5.35 -7.50 3.63
C ILE A 55 -5.58 -6.43 4.70
N VAL A 56 -5.21 -6.73 5.94
CA VAL A 56 -5.14 -5.71 6.98
C VAL A 56 -3.71 -5.20 7.08
N ILE A 57 -3.55 -3.87 7.04
CA ILE A 57 -2.29 -3.20 7.35
C ILE A 57 -2.44 -2.51 8.69
N ASP A 58 -1.52 -2.80 9.61
CA ASP A 58 -1.49 -2.23 10.94
C ASP A 58 -0.24 -1.36 11.12
N PRO A 59 -0.34 -0.02 10.94
CA PRO A 59 0.76 0.87 11.28
C PRO A 59 0.96 0.90 12.79
N GLY A 60 2.05 0.32 13.29
CA GLY A 60 2.33 0.24 14.72
C GLY A 60 2.35 1.61 15.39
N HIS A 61 1.98 1.67 16.68
CA HIS A 61 1.92 2.90 17.47
C HIS A 61 0.91 3.93 16.95
N GLY A 62 0.98 5.19 17.40
CA GLY A 62 0.12 6.29 16.95
C GLY A 62 -0.42 7.14 18.12
N GLY A 63 -0.80 8.38 17.82
CA GLY A 63 -1.27 9.32 18.80
C GLY A 63 -0.24 9.57 19.92
N ASN A 64 -0.59 9.26 21.17
CA ASN A 64 0.29 9.45 22.34
C ASN A 64 1.42 8.41 22.45
N ASP A 65 1.37 7.31 21.70
CA ASP A 65 2.44 6.31 21.66
C ASP A 65 3.36 6.59 20.46
N PRO A 66 4.54 7.21 20.65
CA PRO A 66 5.46 7.49 19.56
C PRO A 66 6.20 6.24 19.05
N GLY A 67 6.12 5.11 19.77
CA GLY A 67 7.03 3.98 19.59
C GLY A 67 8.45 4.33 20.04
N LYS A 68 9.46 3.81 19.38
CA LYS A 68 10.85 4.19 19.59
C LYS A 68 11.13 5.55 18.93
N ILE A 69 11.97 6.33 19.60
CA ILE A 69 12.54 7.52 18.98
C ILE A 69 13.87 7.13 18.36
N GLY A 70 14.01 7.38 17.09
CA GLY A 70 15.23 7.09 16.35
C GLY A 70 16.41 7.92 16.79
N ILE A 71 17.63 7.48 16.44
CA ILE A 71 18.86 8.24 16.68
C ILE A 71 18.86 9.61 15.98
N ASN A 72 17.99 9.79 15.00
CA ASN A 72 17.72 11.03 14.25
C ASN A 72 16.48 11.79 14.77
N ASP A 73 16.03 11.52 15.98
CA ASP A 73 14.87 12.11 16.65
C ASP A 73 13.51 11.85 15.95
N VAL A 74 13.43 10.93 15.00
CA VAL A 74 12.19 10.60 14.29
C VAL A 74 11.39 9.55 15.09
N PRO A 75 10.09 9.79 15.37
CA PRO A 75 9.24 8.81 16.02
C PRO A 75 8.93 7.61 15.10
N GLU A 76 8.97 6.41 15.66
CA GLU A 76 8.64 5.17 14.96
C GLU A 76 7.25 5.22 14.30
N LYS A 77 6.24 5.74 15.00
CA LYS A 77 4.86 5.85 14.53
C LYS A 77 4.72 6.56 13.17
N ASP A 78 5.59 7.55 12.90
CA ASP A 78 5.54 8.34 11.67
C ASP A 78 6.11 7.55 10.50
N VAL A 79 7.21 6.83 10.71
CA VAL A 79 7.81 5.94 9.72
C VAL A 79 6.86 4.78 9.41
N ASN A 80 6.25 4.17 10.44
CA ASN A 80 5.27 3.09 10.29
C ASN A 80 4.09 3.53 9.43
N LEU A 81 3.52 4.70 9.69
CA LEU A 81 2.40 5.24 8.92
C LEU A 81 2.81 5.55 7.48
N ALA A 82 3.96 6.18 7.27
CA ALA A 82 4.44 6.55 5.94
C ALA A 82 4.68 5.33 5.03
N ILE A 83 5.26 4.25 5.57
CA ILE A 83 5.44 2.98 4.84
C ILE A 83 4.09 2.31 4.59
N SER A 84 3.22 2.26 5.59
CA SER A 84 1.91 1.58 5.51
C SER A 84 0.98 2.21 4.48
N LEU A 85 0.94 3.55 4.36
CA LEU A 85 0.16 4.24 3.34
C LEU A 85 0.64 3.91 1.91
N LYS A 86 1.96 3.83 1.71
CA LYS A 86 2.54 3.42 0.43
C LYS A 86 2.24 1.95 0.12
N LEU A 87 2.25 1.08 1.14
CA LEU A 87 1.88 -0.33 1.02
C LEU A 87 0.41 -0.50 0.64
N LYS A 88 -0.49 0.28 1.27
CA LYS A 88 -1.92 0.34 0.92
C LYS A 88 -2.10 0.63 -0.56
N ASP A 89 -1.51 1.73 -1.05
CA ASP A 89 -1.64 2.15 -2.45
C ASP A 89 -1.22 1.04 -3.43
N ILE A 90 -0.12 0.33 -3.12
CA ILE A 90 0.39 -0.74 -3.97
C ILE A 90 -0.56 -1.95 -3.96
N LEU A 91 -1.05 -2.38 -2.80
CA LEU A 91 -1.93 -3.53 -2.69
C LEU A 91 -3.30 -3.27 -3.32
N GLU A 92 -3.88 -2.07 -3.15
CA GLU A 92 -5.14 -1.68 -3.79
C GLU A 92 -5.01 -1.66 -5.33
N GLN A 93 -3.88 -1.23 -5.87
CA GLN A 93 -3.58 -1.30 -7.31
C GLN A 93 -3.47 -2.74 -7.83
N ASN A 94 -3.22 -3.71 -6.95
CA ASN A 94 -3.13 -5.14 -7.25
C ASN A 94 -4.37 -5.93 -6.80
N ASP A 95 -5.54 -5.31 -6.84
CA ASP A 95 -6.86 -5.92 -6.62
C ASP A 95 -7.08 -6.50 -5.21
N CYS A 96 -6.34 -5.99 -4.21
CA CYS A 96 -6.59 -6.30 -2.81
C CYS A 96 -7.57 -5.30 -2.19
N LYS A 97 -8.48 -5.80 -1.35
CA LYS A 97 -9.19 -4.97 -0.40
C LYS A 97 -8.28 -4.69 0.78
N VAL A 98 -7.93 -3.44 1.02
CA VAL A 98 -7.09 -3.05 2.14
C VAL A 98 -7.90 -2.42 3.26
N ILE A 99 -7.68 -2.90 4.48
CA ILE A 99 -8.23 -2.34 5.71
C ILE A 99 -7.04 -1.86 6.55
N MET A 100 -7.05 -0.58 6.91
CA MET A 100 -6.03 0.01 7.78
C MET A 100 -6.54 0.06 9.22
N THR A 101 -5.70 -0.25 10.22
CA THR A 101 -6.07 0.00 11.63
C THR A 101 -6.08 1.49 11.95
N ARG A 102 -5.20 2.27 11.32
CA ARG A 102 -5.21 3.75 11.31
C ARG A 102 -4.66 4.30 10.00
N GLU A 103 -5.14 5.47 9.58
CA GLU A 103 -4.66 6.18 8.38
C GLU A 103 -4.06 7.56 8.70
N THR A 104 -4.09 7.95 9.96
CA THR A 104 -3.54 9.22 10.47
C THR A 104 -2.73 8.98 11.73
N ASP A 105 -2.09 10.03 12.26
CA ASP A 105 -1.45 9.98 13.57
C ASP A 105 -2.49 10.05 14.69
N GLN A 106 -3.14 8.91 14.94
CA GLN A 106 -4.12 8.74 16.02
C GLN A 106 -3.91 7.40 16.73
N GLY A 107 -4.26 7.36 18.01
CA GLY A 107 -4.46 6.11 18.75
C GLY A 107 -5.92 5.69 18.68
N LEU A 108 -6.19 4.40 18.82
CA LEU A 108 -7.53 3.81 18.77
C LEU A 108 -8.17 3.67 20.16
N TYR A 109 -7.78 4.52 21.10
CA TYR A 109 -8.32 4.62 22.44
C TYR A 109 -9.26 5.82 22.56
N GLN A 110 -10.08 5.84 23.62
CA GLN A 110 -10.95 6.97 23.95
C GLN A 110 -10.35 7.80 25.10
N ASP A 111 -10.80 9.05 25.24
CA ASP A 111 -10.28 9.94 26.30
C ASP A 111 -10.52 9.42 27.73
N GLY A 112 -11.56 8.62 27.94
CA GLY A 112 -11.88 8.00 29.23
C GLY A 112 -11.10 6.73 29.56
N ASP A 113 -10.27 6.21 28.64
CA ASP A 113 -9.54 4.97 28.88
C ASP A 113 -8.43 5.16 29.91
N THR A 114 -8.45 4.36 30.97
CA THR A 114 -7.44 4.39 32.05
C THR A 114 -6.07 3.90 31.59
N ASN A 115 -6.05 2.98 30.62
CA ASN A 115 -4.83 2.49 29.98
C ASN A 115 -4.95 2.58 28.46
N LYS A 116 -4.58 3.73 27.92
CA LYS A 116 -4.68 4.05 26.50
C LYS A 116 -3.95 3.03 25.61
N LYS A 117 -2.78 2.54 26.06
CA LYS A 117 -2.01 1.55 25.31
C LYS A 117 -2.74 0.20 25.20
N ILE A 118 -3.31 -0.28 26.28
CA ILE A 118 -4.08 -1.54 26.25
C ILE A 118 -5.35 -1.36 25.43
N ALA A 119 -6.05 -0.24 25.58
CA ALA A 119 -7.25 0.06 24.79
C ALA A 119 -6.96 0.11 23.29
N ASP A 120 -5.85 0.72 22.89
CA ASP A 120 -5.37 0.76 21.50
C ASP A 120 -5.11 -0.65 20.96
N LEU A 121 -4.36 -1.47 21.66
CA LEU A 121 -4.08 -2.86 21.24
C LEU A 121 -5.36 -3.70 21.11
N HIS A 122 -6.31 -3.54 22.04
CA HIS A 122 -7.61 -4.21 21.94
C HIS A 122 -8.41 -3.76 20.73
N ALA A 123 -8.41 -2.46 20.42
CA ALA A 123 -9.12 -1.91 19.26
C ALA A 123 -8.52 -2.44 17.94
N ARG A 124 -7.19 -2.50 17.83
CA ARG A 124 -6.49 -3.09 16.68
C ARG A 124 -6.87 -4.56 16.50
N CYS A 125 -6.79 -5.37 17.57
CA CYS A 125 -7.19 -6.78 17.51
C CYS A 125 -8.65 -6.95 17.07
N ARG A 126 -9.59 -6.10 17.52
CA ARG A 126 -10.98 -6.15 17.06
C ARG A 126 -11.09 -5.87 15.56
N ILE A 127 -10.48 -4.79 15.07
CA ILE A 127 -10.49 -4.47 13.63
C ILE A 127 -9.96 -5.65 12.81
N ILE A 128 -8.86 -6.24 13.23
CA ILE A 128 -8.24 -7.39 12.56
C ILE A 128 -9.16 -8.60 12.58
N ASN A 129 -9.68 -8.98 13.75
CA ASN A 129 -10.49 -10.20 13.90
C ASN A 129 -11.86 -10.08 13.21
N ASP A 130 -12.41 -8.86 13.12
CA ASP A 130 -13.69 -8.60 12.46
C ASP A 130 -13.54 -8.44 10.93
N SER A 131 -12.32 -8.36 10.41
CA SER A 131 -12.04 -8.05 8.99
C SER A 131 -12.23 -9.22 8.04
N GLY A 132 -12.08 -10.47 8.53
CA GLY A 132 -11.97 -11.66 7.68
C GLY A 132 -10.71 -11.66 6.80
N ALA A 133 -9.61 -11.07 7.26
CA ALA A 133 -8.39 -10.90 6.48
C ALA A 133 -7.72 -12.22 6.09
N ASP A 134 -7.25 -12.28 4.85
CA ASP A 134 -6.39 -13.37 4.34
C ASP A 134 -4.95 -13.23 4.85
N ALA A 135 -4.49 -12.01 5.10
CA ALA A 135 -3.21 -11.72 5.74
C ALA A 135 -3.23 -10.38 6.50
N VAL A 136 -2.42 -10.29 7.56
CA VAL A 136 -2.25 -9.08 8.38
C VAL A 136 -0.79 -8.72 8.45
N ILE A 137 -0.47 -7.49 8.04
CA ILE A 137 0.89 -6.94 7.98
C ILE A 137 0.98 -5.77 8.97
N SER A 138 1.62 -6.00 10.11
CA SER A 138 1.92 -4.93 11.07
C SER A 138 3.30 -4.35 10.79
N ILE A 139 3.36 -3.04 10.56
CA ILE A 139 4.60 -2.33 10.18
C ILE A 139 5.18 -1.65 11.41
N HIS A 140 6.42 -1.98 11.70
CA HIS A 140 7.22 -1.50 12.83
C HIS A 140 8.66 -1.19 12.44
N GLN A 141 9.38 -0.55 13.37
CA GLN A 141 10.82 -0.32 13.28
C GLN A 141 11.48 -0.86 14.53
N ASN A 142 12.56 -1.59 14.34
CA ASN A 142 13.32 -2.17 15.44
C ASN A 142 14.20 -1.14 16.16
N SER A 143 14.60 -1.46 17.36
CA SER A 143 15.61 -0.68 18.12
C SER A 143 16.37 -1.61 19.06
N PHE A 144 17.66 -1.45 19.13
CA PHE A 144 18.52 -2.21 20.02
C PHE A 144 19.60 -1.34 20.66
N THR A 145 20.21 -1.82 21.76
CA THR A 145 21.24 -1.07 22.48
C THR A 145 22.55 -0.91 21.71
N SER A 146 22.86 -1.86 20.79
CA SER A 146 24.00 -1.75 19.91
C SER A 146 23.62 -1.04 18.63
N GLU A 147 24.26 0.06 18.31
CA GLU A 147 24.09 0.80 17.05
C GLU A 147 24.46 -0.03 15.81
N SER A 148 25.31 -1.06 15.95
CA SER A 148 25.69 -1.96 14.86
C SER A 148 24.56 -2.93 14.47
N SER A 149 23.48 -3.03 15.25
CA SER A 149 22.32 -3.86 14.90
C SER A 149 21.59 -3.28 13.72
N LYS A 150 21.42 -4.10 12.66
CA LYS A 150 20.76 -3.70 11.40
C LYS A 150 20.01 -4.88 10.77
N GLY A 151 19.26 -4.57 9.73
CA GLY A 151 18.57 -5.54 8.87
C GLY A 151 17.12 -5.77 9.25
N ALA A 152 16.23 -5.76 8.26
CA ALA A 152 14.81 -6.05 8.44
C ALA A 152 14.57 -7.48 8.94
N GLN A 153 13.55 -7.66 9.79
CA GLN A 153 13.19 -8.95 10.36
C GLN A 153 11.69 -9.11 10.52
N VAL A 154 11.16 -10.27 10.18
CA VAL A 154 9.73 -10.60 10.30
C VAL A 154 9.49 -11.54 11.49
N PHE A 155 8.47 -11.18 12.30
CA PHE A 155 8.04 -11.99 13.43
C PHE A 155 6.65 -12.57 13.19
N TYR A 156 6.42 -13.78 13.67
CA TYR A 156 5.14 -14.48 13.58
C TYR A 156 4.80 -15.21 14.89
N GLN A 157 3.52 -15.52 15.10
CA GLN A 157 3.08 -16.27 16.28
C GLN A 157 3.60 -17.71 16.21
N THR A 158 4.24 -18.17 17.29
CA THR A 158 4.88 -19.50 17.39
C THR A 158 3.98 -20.66 16.96
N THR A 159 2.67 -20.55 17.21
CA THR A 159 1.68 -21.62 16.91
C THR A 159 0.98 -21.43 15.57
N SER A 160 1.29 -20.39 14.81
CA SER A 160 0.62 -20.07 13.54
C SER A 160 1.44 -20.60 12.36
N GLU A 161 1.04 -21.74 11.80
CA GLU A 161 1.70 -22.29 10.60
C GLU A 161 1.53 -21.36 9.39
N LYS A 162 0.33 -20.80 9.18
CA LYS A 162 0.08 -19.84 8.10
C LYS A 162 0.88 -18.54 8.30
N GLY A 163 0.96 -18.04 9.55
CA GLY A 163 1.79 -16.88 9.89
C GLY A 163 3.29 -17.15 9.66
N LYS A 164 3.75 -18.38 9.90
CA LYS A 164 5.13 -18.79 9.62
C LYS A 164 5.43 -18.72 8.11
N VAL A 165 4.57 -19.29 7.27
CA VAL A 165 4.74 -19.26 5.81
C VAL A 165 4.77 -17.83 5.30
N LEU A 166 3.83 -16.98 5.75
CA LEU A 166 3.81 -15.55 5.41
C LEU A 166 5.11 -14.86 5.82
N ALA A 167 5.60 -15.13 7.04
CA ALA A 167 6.81 -14.51 7.55
C ALA A 167 8.07 -14.94 6.78
N GLU A 168 8.18 -16.21 6.40
CA GLU A 168 9.31 -16.75 5.63
C GLU A 168 9.36 -16.12 4.23
N ILE A 169 8.21 -16.03 3.53
CA ILE A 169 8.11 -15.37 2.23
C ILE A 169 8.50 -13.88 2.34
N LEU A 170 7.96 -13.16 3.31
CA LEU A 170 8.28 -11.74 3.50
C LEU A 170 9.74 -11.52 3.86
N GLN A 171 10.30 -12.37 4.71
CA GLN A 171 11.72 -12.28 5.09
C GLN A 171 12.64 -12.45 3.88
N GLU A 172 12.35 -13.41 3.00
CA GLU A 172 13.10 -13.62 1.75
C GLU A 172 13.02 -12.41 0.84
N GLN A 173 11.82 -11.84 0.67
CA GLN A 173 11.63 -10.61 -0.13
C GLN A 173 12.38 -9.43 0.48
N LEU A 174 12.37 -9.25 1.81
CA LEU A 174 13.08 -8.16 2.48
C LEU A 174 14.59 -8.28 2.33
N VAL A 175 15.14 -9.48 2.44
CA VAL A 175 16.57 -9.73 2.21
C VAL A 175 16.93 -9.40 0.76
N SER A 176 16.24 -9.97 -0.21
CA SER A 176 16.55 -9.78 -1.63
C SER A 176 16.28 -8.34 -2.10
N GLY A 177 15.24 -7.72 -1.58
CA GLY A 177 14.77 -6.40 -2.02
C GLY A 177 15.45 -5.21 -1.33
N LEU A 178 15.93 -5.34 -0.08
CA LEU A 178 16.48 -4.23 0.69
C LEU A 178 17.98 -4.36 0.95
N ASP A 179 18.42 -5.49 1.52
CA ASP A 179 19.81 -5.75 1.89
C ASP A 179 20.15 -7.23 1.72
N PRO A 180 20.79 -7.64 0.60
CA PRO A 180 21.17 -9.02 0.36
C PRO A 180 22.19 -9.58 1.37
N GLU A 181 22.86 -8.73 2.14
CA GLU A 181 23.78 -9.15 3.22
C GLU A 181 23.07 -9.33 4.57
N ASN A 182 21.78 -9.08 4.63
CA ASN A 182 20.97 -9.29 5.82
C ASN A 182 20.79 -10.80 6.10
N ASN A 183 21.44 -11.29 7.15
CA ASN A 183 21.40 -12.70 7.54
C ASN A 183 20.26 -13.05 8.53
N ARG A 184 19.31 -12.13 8.76
CA ARG A 184 18.17 -12.38 9.64
C ARG A 184 17.18 -13.32 8.96
N VAL A 185 16.56 -14.16 9.79
CA VAL A 185 15.51 -15.08 9.38
C VAL A 185 14.19 -14.72 10.04
N ALA A 186 13.09 -15.18 9.49
CA ALA A 186 11.78 -15.07 10.13
C ALA A 186 11.84 -15.72 11.53
N LYS A 187 11.26 -15.05 12.54
CA LYS A 187 11.41 -15.43 13.93
C LYS A 187 10.07 -15.64 14.62
N ALA A 188 9.89 -16.82 15.21
CA ALA A 188 8.75 -17.10 16.07
C ALA A 188 8.76 -16.23 17.32
N ASN A 189 7.60 -15.73 17.73
CA ASN A 189 7.43 -14.93 18.94
C ASN A 189 6.13 -15.31 19.65
N SER A 190 6.22 -15.56 20.95
CA SER A 190 5.09 -15.91 21.81
C SER A 190 4.59 -14.75 22.66
N ASP A 191 5.27 -13.59 22.65
CA ASP A 191 5.07 -12.52 23.63
C ASP A 191 4.37 -11.31 23.04
N TYR A 192 4.47 -11.05 21.75
CA TYR A 192 3.81 -9.93 21.12
C TYR A 192 2.30 -10.03 21.23
N TYR A 193 1.69 -9.03 21.86
CA TYR A 193 0.26 -9.00 22.16
C TYR A 193 -0.60 -9.19 20.89
N MET A 194 -0.29 -8.48 19.84
CA MET A 194 -1.03 -8.53 18.57
C MET A 194 -0.99 -9.93 17.95
N LEU A 195 0.19 -10.55 17.90
CA LEU A 195 0.35 -11.90 17.36
C LEU A 195 -0.45 -12.96 18.15
N LYS A 196 -0.59 -12.78 19.47
CA LYS A 196 -1.32 -13.72 20.34
C LYS A 196 -2.83 -13.60 20.25
N ASN A 197 -3.34 -12.44 19.92
CA ASN A 197 -4.77 -12.10 20.07
C ASN A 197 -5.46 -11.88 18.71
N THR A 198 -4.78 -12.20 17.61
CA THR A 198 -5.34 -12.18 16.26
C THR A 198 -5.52 -13.60 15.71
N GLN A 199 -6.62 -13.81 14.96
CA GLN A 199 -6.97 -15.12 14.39
C GLN A 199 -6.45 -15.29 12.96
N ALA A 200 -6.38 -14.20 12.19
CA ALA A 200 -5.87 -14.21 10.84
C ALA A 200 -4.33 -14.46 10.82
N PRO A 201 -3.78 -14.98 9.72
CA PRO A 201 -2.34 -15.06 9.53
C PRO A 201 -1.72 -13.66 9.67
N MET A 202 -0.97 -13.43 10.75
CA MET A 202 -0.41 -12.12 11.08
C MET A 202 1.10 -12.18 11.25
N VAL A 203 1.76 -11.14 10.75
CA VAL A 203 3.19 -10.89 10.97
C VAL A 203 3.43 -9.47 11.45
N ILE A 204 4.54 -9.30 12.19
CA ILE A 204 5.12 -7.98 12.48
C ILE A 204 6.39 -7.87 11.65
N VAL A 205 6.45 -6.84 10.81
CA VAL A 205 7.59 -6.52 9.95
C VAL A 205 8.37 -5.38 10.57
N GLU A 206 9.52 -5.71 11.14
CA GLU A 206 10.52 -4.74 11.59
C GLU A 206 11.37 -4.35 10.38
N CYS A 207 11.09 -3.17 9.79
CA CYS A 207 11.65 -2.79 8.48
C CYS A 207 13.13 -2.40 8.53
N GLY A 208 13.66 -2.12 9.71
CA GLY A 208 15.05 -1.74 9.98
C GLY A 208 15.19 -1.21 11.41
N PHE A 209 16.39 -0.78 11.79
CA PHE A 209 16.69 -0.33 13.16
C PHE A 209 16.78 1.19 13.22
N LEU A 210 15.89 1.82 13.98
CA LEU A 210 15.97 3.25 14.30
C LEU A 210 17.15 3.61 15.20
N SER A 211 17.77 2.62 15.83
CA SER A 211 19.00 2.76 16.61
C SER A 211 20.28 2.66 15.78
N ASN A 212 20.19 2.33 14.51
CA ASN A 212 21.30 2.30 13.57
C ASN A 212 21.29 3.59 12.73
N THR A 213 22.38 4.34 12.72
CA THR A 213 22.46 5.65 12.04
C THR A 213 22.11 5.55 10.55
N GLN A 214 22.62 4.56 9.84
CA GLN A 214 22.37 4.43 8.39
C GLN A 214 20.93 4.03 8.09
N GLU A 215 20.37 3.05 8.82
CA GLU A 215 18.99 2.63 8.61
C GLU A 215 17.99 3.70 9.05
N ALA A 216 18.24 4.41 10.17
CA ALA A 216 17.39 5.50 10.62
C ALA A 216 17.31 6.64 9.58
N GLU A 217 18.42 6.95 8.92
CA GLU A 217 18.44 7.92 7.82
C GLU A 217 17.67 7.40 6.59
N LEU A 218 17.91 6.16 6.17
CA LEU A 218 17.20 5.56 5.04
C LEU A 218 15.68 5.47 5.28
N LEU A 219 15.26 5.07 6.46
CA LEU A 219 13.85 4.90 6.84
C LEU A 219 13.04 6.20 6.80
N THR A 220 13.70 7.37 6.84
CA THR A 220 13.05 8.67 6.68
C THR A 220 12.98 9.14 5.22
N GLN A 221 13.68 8.49 4.30
CA GLN A 221 13.69 8.84 2.89
C GLN A 221 12.48 8.24 2.17
N GLU A 222 11.74 9.07 1.45
CA GLU A 222 10.54 8.63 0.73
C GLU A 222 10.81 7.50 -0.27
N ALA A 223 11.92 7.57 -0.99
CA ALA A 223 12.30 6.55 -1.96
C ALA A 223 12.56 5.19 -1.30
N TYR A 224 13.20 5.19 -0.12
CA TYR A 224 13.45 3.95 0.62
C TYR A 224 12.18 3.39 1.25
N GLN A 225 11.31 4.24 1.83
CA GLN A 225 9.99 3.83 2.33
C GLN A 225 9.15 3.20 1.23
N ARG A 226 9.17 3.74 0.01
CA ARG A 226 8.50 3.16 -1.16
C ARG A 226 9.08 1.80 -1.54
N ARG A 227 10.41 1.66 -1.48
CA ARG A 227 11.10 0.38 -1.72
C ARG A 227 10.71 -0.67 -0.68
N VAL A 228 10.65 -0.30 0.60
CA VAL A 228 10.18 -1.18 1.69
C VAL A 228 8.74 -1.62 1.42
N ALA A 229 7.83 -0.66 1.17
CA ALA A 229 6.43 -0.94 0.89
C ALA A 229 6.25 -1.87 -0.32
N TRP A 230 7.00 -1.64 -1.40
CA TRP A 230 6.99 -2.50 -2.59
C TRP A 230 7.44 -3.93 -2.27
N THR A 231 8.52 -4.06 -1.52
CA THR A 231 9.08 -5.37 -1.12
C THR A 231 8.10 -6.16 -0.26
N VAL A 232 7.46 -5.49 0.71
CA VAL A 232 6.41 -6.09 1.55
C VAL A 232 5.19 -6.47 0.71
N ALA A 233 4.78 -5.62 -0.24
CA ALA A 233 3.66 -5.91 -1.13
C ALA A 233 3.92 -7.16 -1.98
N LEU A 234 5.13 -7.30 -2.56
CA LEU A 234 5.50 -8.49 -3.34
C LEU A 234 5.35 -9.77 -2.52
N GLY A 235 5.89 -9.80 -1.30
CA GLY A 235 5.77 -10.97 -0.42
C GLY A 235 4.32 -11.26 -0.01
N THR A 236 3.54 -10.21 0.27
CA THR A 236 2.12 -10.35 0.61
C THR A 236 1.33 -10.94 -0.56
N LEU A 237 1.51 -10.41 -1.77
CA LEU A 237 0.85 -10.90 -2.98
C LEU A 237 1.27 -12.32 -3.33
N GLN A 238 2.55 -12.66 -3.17
CA GLN A 238 3.05 -14.02 -3.35
C GLN A 238 2.36 -15.01 -2.39
N TYR A 239 2.21 -14.64 -1.11
CA TYR A 239 1.54 -15.46 -0.11
C TYR A 239 0.07 -15.71 -0.47
N VAL A 240 -0.71 -14.65 -0.72
CA VAL A 240 -2.15 -14.79 -0.95
C VAL A 240 -2.47 -15.47 -2.28
N SER A 241 -1.65 -15.25 -3.32
CA SER A 241 -1.82 -15.92 -4.61
C SER A 241 -1.35 -17.37 -4.65
N GLY A 242 -0.47 -17.77 -3.72
CA GLY A 242 0.05 -19.12 -3.60
C GLY A 242 -0.90 -20.13 -2.95
N GLY A 243 -2.14 -19.71 -2.58
CA GLY A 243 -3.15 -20.60 -2.00
C GLY A 243 -2.85 -21.07 -0.57
N HIS A 244 -2.10 -20.27 0.18
CA HIS A 244 -1.76 -20.54 1.60
C HIS A 244 -2.81 -20.00 2.59
N ASN A 245 -3.95 -19.51 2.10
CA ASN A 245 -5.02 -18.89 2.87
C ASN A 245 -5.88 -19.89 3.64
#